data_953f08449627b394ca11438f00e7e82c
#
_entry.id   953f08449627b394ca11438f00e7e82c
#
_cell.length_a   1.000
_cell.length_b   1.000
_cell.length_c   1.000
_cell.angle_alpha   90.00
_cell.angle_beta   90.00
_cell.angle_gamma   90.00
#
_symmetry.space_group_name_H-M   'P 1'
#
loop_
_entity.id
_entity.type
_entity.pdbx_description
1 polymer ?
#
loop_
_entity_poly.entity_id
_entity_poly.type
_entity_poly.pdbx_seq_one_letter_code
_entity_poly.pdbx_strand_id
1 'polypeptide(L)'
;EVGAATGTFNITVIALNDAPTIAINTGVTLTESGSVSITALMLNEGDPDDEAAGLTYTVTSAPVKGQLELTTGSGVAIANFTQDDIDNSRVIYVHDGSESLEDSFVFSLADGGEDEVGAATGTFNITVIALNDVPTLSGAGDTLSFTENGGATAIDGDLSVTDVDDTDLESATITISSGYVSSEDVLGFTDTSSITGSWNASTGVITLSGTDTKANYETALESVTYNNTSENPNTSALTITWVINDGDGNSSSVTSTVSVSAVNDVPILGNAGDVLAFTENDRATVIDQNLSVMDVDDANLELATITISSGYVSSEDLLGFSTQNGISGSWNSGAGVMTLSGSSSKADYETALESVTYDNTAEDPNTIARTITWVINDGTVNSSTVTSTINVIAVNDAPTIAPSAGGTVKESETFVITSLKLQAIDPDDVPAGLIYTVTSAPVKGQLELTTAVGVIITNFTQEDVDNSRVIYVHDGS
;
A
#
# COMPACT_ATOMS: atom_id res chain seq x y z
N GLU A 1 -117.74 -64.42 13.21
CA GLU A 1 -116.45 -63.78 12.69
C GLU A 1 -115.37 -64.30 13.55
N VAL A 2 -114.37 -64.92 12.92
CA VAL A 2 -113.17 -65.35 13.59
C VAL A 2 -112.15 -64.29 13.32
N GLY A 3 -111.81 -63.59 14.38
CA GLY A 3 -110.73 -62.54 14.29
C GLY A 3 -109.38 -63.17 13.92
N ALA A 4 -108.69 -62.58 12.97
CA ALA A 4 -107.34 -62.99 12.59
C ALA A 4 -106.43 -62.74 13.75
N ALA A 5 -105.68 -63.73 14.18
CA ALA A 5 -104.57 -63.54 15.13
C ALA A 5 -103.40 -62.93 14.40
N THR A 6 -102.95 -61.79 14.90
CA THR A 6 -101.70 -61.13 14.43
C THR A 6 -100.61 -61.41 15.44
N GLY A 7 -99.50 -61.89 14.98
CA GLY A 7 -98.28 -62.12 15.73
C GLY A 7 -97.12 -61.36 15.06
N THR A 8 -96.23 -60.79 15.86
CA THR A 8 -94.96 -60.14 15.37
C THR A 8 -93.85 -61.19 15.53
N PHE A 9 -93.10 -61.44 14.45
CA PHE A 9 -91.90 -62.25 14.47
C PHE A 9 -90.70 -61.32 14.40
N ASN A 10 -89.91 -61.23 15.44
CA ASN A 10 -88.71 -60.42 15.48
C ASN A 10 -87.52 -61.26 14.98
N ILE A 11 -86.80 -60.73 14.00
CA ILE A 11 -85.56 -61.28 13.51
C ILE A 11 -84.48 -60.35 14.05
N THR A 12 -83.52 -60.87 14.85
CA THR A 12 -82.31 -60.15 15.23
C THR A 12 -81.26 -60.55 14.22
N VAL A 13 -80.74 -59.58 13.50
CA VAL A 13 -79.55 -59.73 12.65
C VAL A 13 -78.33 -59.35 13.51
N ILE A 14 -77.38 -60.26 13.65
CA ILE A 14 -76.07 -59.98 14.25
C ILE A 14 -75.21 -59.53 13.10
N ALA A 15 -74.70 -58.31 13.17
CA ALA A 15 -73.67 -57.80 12.25
C ALA A 15 -72.40 -58.63 12.43
N LEU A 16 -71.74 -58.97 11.33
CA LEU A 16 -70.36 -59.47 11.33
C LEU A 16 -69.44 -58.27 11.11
N ASN A 17 -68.32 -58.30 11.76
CA ASN A 17 -67.28 -57.30 11.55
C ASN A 17 -66.70 -57.45 10.14
N ASP A 18 -66.62 -56.34 9.38
CA ASP A 18 -65.95 -56.27 8.07
C ASP A 18 -64.50 -55.80 8.23
N ALA A 19 -63.58 -56.38 7.46
CA ALA A 19 -62.16 -55.97 7.53
C ALA A 19 -61.96 -54.59 6.96
N PRO A 20 -61.16 -53.72 7.61
CA PRO A 20 -60.94 -52.39 7.14
C PRO A 20 -60.18 -52.35 5.81
N THR A 21 -60.58 -51.41 4.95
CA THR A 21 -59.95 -51.16 3.66
C THR A 21 -59.31 -49.73 3.65
N ILE A 22 -58.34 -49.51 2.76
CA ILE A 22 -57.77 -48.20 2.55
C ILE A 22 -58.55 -47.56 1.40
N ALA A 23 -59.48 -46.65 1.71
CA ALA A 23 -60.35 -45.99 0.71
C ALA A 23 -59.59 -44.81 0.02
N ILE A 24 -58.77 -44.07 0.74
CA ILE A 24 -57.93 -42.93 0.21
C ILE A 24 -56.55 -43.15 0.68
N ASN A 25 -55.59 -43.03 -0.25
CA ASN A 25 -54.12 -42.97 0.02
C ASN A 25 -53.50 -42.23 -1.14
N THR A 26 -53.55 -40.89 -1.08
CA THR A 26 -53.10 -40.01 -2.16
C THR A 26 -51.70 -39.46 -1.94
N GLY A 27 -51.12 -39.66 -0.74
CA GLY A 27 -49.88 -39.04 -0.33
C GLY A 27 -50.05 -37.54 -0.03
N VAL A 28 -48.94 -36.88 0.20
CA VAL A 28 -48.87 -35.45 0.54
C VAL A 28 -47.67 -34.78 -0.09
N THR A 29 -47.75 -33.47 -0.30
CA THR A 29 -46.61 -32.63 -0.74
C THR A 29 -46.40 -31.54 0.31
N LEU A 30 -45.12 -31.30 0.67
CA LEU A 30 -44.69 -30.21 1.54
C LEU A 30 -43.38 -29.62 1.04
N THR A 31 -42.97 -28.47 1.57
CA THR A 31 -41.64 -27.92 1.36
C THR A 31 -40.67 -28.56 2.33
N GLU A 32 -39.43 -28.63 1.93
CA GLU A 32 -38.32 -29.01 2.79
C GLU A 32 -38.33 -28.27 4.13
N SER A 33 -37.81 -28.90 5.19
CA SER A 33 -37.86 -28.37 6.57
C SER A 33 -39.28 -28.06 7.08
N GLY A 34 -40.33 -28.37 6.31
CA GLY A 34 -41.72 -28.11 6.63
C GLY A 34 -42.39 -29.21 7.44
N SER A 35 -43.62 -28.96 7.82
CA SER A 35 -44.51 -29.95 8.40
C SER A 35 -45.90 -29.89 7.75
N VAL A 36 -46.59 -31.01 7.70
CA VAL A 36 -47.90 -31.10 7.11
C VAL A 36 -48.80 -32.04 7.90
N SER A 37 -50.06 -31.66 8.12
CA SER A 37 -51.06 -32.53 8.72
C SER A 37 -51.58 -33.52 7.69
N ILE A 38 -51.59 -34.81 8.06
CA ILE A 38 -52.25 -35.86 7.29
C ILE A 38 -53.73 -35.82 7.62
N THR A 39 -54.55 -35.61 6.60
CA THR A 39 -56.03 -35.47 6.74
C THR A 39 -56.74 -36.61 6.06
N ALA A 40 -58.04 -36.79 6.34
CA ALA A 40 -58.91 -37.80 5.71
C ALA A 40 -59.01 -37.63 4.18
N LEU A 41 -58.68 -36.49 3.61
CA LEU A 41 -58.52 -36.27 2.16
C LEU A 41 -57.28 -36.91 1.56
N MET A 42 -56.30 -37.26 2.39
CA MET A 42 -54.99 -37.81 2.00
C MET A 42 -54.89 -39.31 2.36
N LEU A 43 -55.30 -39.65 3.54
CA LEU A 43 -55.35 -41.03 4.03
C LEU A 43 -56.67 -41.24 4.74
N ASN A 44 -57.50 -42.24 4.28
CA ASN A 44 -58.77 -42.53 4.86
C ASN A 44 -59.11 -44.04 4.73
N GLU A 45 -59.74 -44.50 5.72
CA GLU A 45 -60.24 -45.87 5.77
C GLU A 45 -61.59 -46.04 4.97
N GLY A 46 -62.02 -47.27 4.78
CA GLY A 46 -63.27 -47.64 4.14
C GLY A 46 -63.91 -48.78 4.89
N ASP A 47 -64.11 -48.65 6.18
CA ASP A 47 -64.75 -49.58 7.05
C ASP A 47 -66.22 -49.19 7.23
N PRO A 48 -67.19 -50.12 7.05
CA PRO A 48 -68.63 -49.78 7.12
C PRO A 48 -69.22 -49.86 8.53
N ASP A 49 -68.57 -50.52 9.49
CA ASP A 49 -69.20 -50.88 10.79
C ASP A 49 -68.35 -50.43 12.01
N ASP A 50 -67.10 -50.07 11.84
CA ASP A 50 -66.28 -49.54 12.92
C ASP A 50 -66.24 -47.99 12.96
N GLU A 51 -66.14 -47.49 14.18
CA GLU A 51 -65.92 -46.03 14.42
C GLU A 51 -64.46 -45.65 14.29
N ALA A 52 -64.16 -44.47 13.80
CA ALA A 52 -62.84 -43.97 13.54
C ALA A 52 -61.83 -44.13 14.71
N ALA A 53 -62.30 -44.17 15.95
CA ALA A 53 -61.43 -44.35 17.13
C ALA A 53 -61.02 -45.84 17.33
N GLY A 54 -61.78 -46.81 16.73
CA GLY A 54 -61.45 -48.24 16.74
C GLY A 54 -60.41 -48.61 15.67
N LEU A 55 -60.32 -47.83 14.61
CA LEU A 55 -59.42 -48.07 13.48
C LEU A 55 -58.01 -47.55 13.76
N THR A 56 -57.06 -48.47 13.87
CA THR A 56 -55.68 -48.15 14.24
C THR A 56 -54.70 -48.39 13.09
N TYR A 57 -53.96 -47.34 12.69
CA TYR A 57 -52.82 -47.43 11.81
C TYR A 57 -51.54 -47.75 12.62
N THR A 58 -50.88 -48.84 12.27
CA THR A 58 -49.56 -49.20 12.83
C THR A 58 -48.50 -48.98 11.77
N VAL A 59 -47.52 -48.09 12.04
CA VAL A 59 -46.39 -47.83 11.16
C VAL A 59 -45.42 -49.00 11.21
N THR A 60 -45.37 -49.77 10.13
CA THR A 60 -44.47 -50.93 9.99
C THR A 60 -43.11 -50.60 9.42
N SER A 61 -42.97 -49.48 8.70
CA SER A 61 -41.70 -48.85 8.30
C SER A 61 -41.87 -47.34 8.48
N ALA A 62 -41.09 -46.78 9.37
CA ALA A 62 -41.09 -45.33 9.63
C ALA A 62 -40.53 -44.54 8.45
N PRO A 63 -40.88 -43.27 8.30
CA PRO A 63 -40.24 -42.37 7.38
C PRO A 63 -38.72 -42.28 7.71
N VAL A 64 -37.89 -42.05 6.69
CA VAL A 64 -36.42 -41.97 6.82
C VAL A 64 -35.90 -40.55 6.82
N LYS A 65 -36.71 -39.64 6.23
CA LYS A 65 -36.39 -38.23 6.03
C LYS A 65 -37.25 -37.30 6.87
N GLY A 66 -37.82 -37.81 7.91
CA GLY A 66 -38.68 -37.11 8.84
C GLY A 66 -39.30 -38.02 9.84
N GLN A 67 -40.33 -37.55 10.51
CA GLN A 67 -41.07 -38.37 11.49
C GLN A 67 -42.55 -38.03 11.52
N LEU A 68 -43.35 -39.02 11.94
CA LEU A 68 -44.75 -38.80 12.26
C LEU A 68 -44.90 -38.41 13.72
N GLU A 69 -45.72 -37.42 13.99
CA GLU A 69 -46.00 -36.90 15.33
C GLU A 69 -47.52 -36.69 15.52
N LEU A 70 -47.98 -36.62 16.77
CA LEU A 70 -49.26 -36.03 17.09
C LEU A 70 -49.13 -34.56 17.48
N THR A 71 -50.08 -33.73 17.06
CA THR A 71 -50.11 -32.30 17.44
C THR A 71 -50.17 -32.08 18.94
N THR A 72 -50.58 -33.08 19.72
CA THR A 72 -50.60 -33.09 21.18
C THR A 72 -49.27 -33.49 21.83
N GLY A 73 -48.30 -33.97 21.01
CA GLY A 73 -46.97 -34.44 21.46
C GLY A 73 -45.88 -34.09 20.47
N SER A 74 -45.76 -32.81 20.13
CA SER A 74 -44.76 -32.31 19.18
C SER A 74 -43.33 -32.72 19.58
N GLY A 75 -42.51 -33.14 18.58
CA GLY A 75 -41.13 -33.61 18.76
C GLY A 75 -41.05 -35.09 19.20
N VAL A 76 -42.15 -35.82 19.32
CA VAL A 76 -42.20 -37.24 19.71
C VAL A 76 -42.69 -38.07 18.55
N ALA A 77 -41.82 -38.92 18.00
CA ALA A 77 -42.16 -39.83 16.93
C ALA A 77 -43.21 -40.86 17.40
N ILE A 78 -44.22 -41.10 16.55
CA ILE A 78 -45.27 -42.08 16.81
C ILE A 78 -45.14 -43.27 15.86
N ALA A 79 -45.51 -44.46 16.36
CA ALA A 79 -45.60 -45.68 15.60
C ALA A 79 -47.05 -46.13 15.36
N ASN A 80 -48.02 -45.51 16.04
CA ASN A 80 -49.43 -45.81 15.90
C ASN A 80 -50.26 -44.53 15.97
N PHE A 81 -51.38 -44.48 15.23
CA PHE A 81 -52.36 -43.42 15.28
C PHE A 81 -53.72 -44.00 14.84
N THR A 82 -54.80 -43.32 15.14
CA THR A 82 -56.18 -43.76 14.79
C THR A 82 -56.76 -42.96 13.62
N GLN A 83 -57.80 -43.44 13.00
CA GLN A 83 -58.58 -42.67 12.01
C GLN A 83 -59.11 -41.37 12.66
N ASP A 84 -59.50 -41.41 13.95
CA ASP A 84 -59.97 -40.23 14.69
C ASP A 84 -58.85 -39.19 14.80
N ASP A 85 -57.58 -39.62 14.90
CA ASP A 85 -56.45 -38.71 14.86
C ASP A 85 -56.28 -38.02 13.49
N ILE A 86 -56.54 -38.76 12.40
CA ILE A 86 -56.50 -38.21 11.04
C ILE A 86 -57.70 -37.26 10.82
N ASP A 87 -58.88 -37.65 11.21
CA ASP A 87 -60.13 -36.86 11.04
C ASP A 87 -60.04 -35.52 11.77
N ASN A 88 -59.37 -35.48 12.91
CA ASN A 88 -59.13 -34.28 13.68
C ASN A 88 -57.83 -33.59 13.31
N SER A 89 -57.13 -33.97 12.22
CA SER A 89 -55.83 -33.38 11.74
C SER A 89 -54.78 -33.37 12.83
N ARG A 90 -54.74 -34.40 13.68
CA ARG A 90 -53.76 -34.51 14.76
C ARG A 90 -52.46 -35.17 14.32
N VAL A 91 -52.44 -35.96 13.26
CA VAL A 91 -51.25 -36.61 12.71
C VAL A 91 -50.54 -35.63 11.82
N ILE A 92 -49.27 -35.35 12.12
CA ILE A 92 -48.39 -34.50 11.31
C ILE A 92 -47.17 -35.28 10.88
N TYR A 93 -46.72 -35.05 9.66
CA TYR A 93 -45.37 -35.41 9.22
C TYR A 93 -44.48 -34.16 9.32
N VAL A 94 -43.28 -34.31 9.88
CA VAL A 94 -42.27 -33.27 10.02
C VAL A 94 -41.03 -33.72 9.28
N HIS A 95 -40.61 -32.97 8.27
CA HIS A 95 -39.42 -33.26 7.47
C HIS A 95 -38.14 -32.89 8.27
N ASP A 96 -37.07 -33.65 8.12
CA ASP A 96 -35.82 -33.50 8.90
C ASP A 96 -34.88 -32.41 8.35
N GLY A 97 -35.23 -31.75 7.24
CA GLY A 97 -34.42 -30.74 6.58
C GLY A 97 -33.31 -31.30 5.68
N SER A 98 -33.37 -32.55 5.31
CA SER A 98 -32.43 -33.13 4.33
C SER A 98 -32.89 -32.87 2.89
N GLU A 99 -31.96 -32.87 1.93
CA GLU A 99 -32.16 -32.60 0.49
C GLU A 99 -32.92 -33.72 -0.25
N SER A 100 -33.81 -34.42 0.41
CA SER A 100 -34.53 -35.52 -0.20
C SER A 100 -35.84 -35.04 -0.82
N LEU A 101 -36.07 -35.36 -2.09
CA LEU A 101 -37.30 -35.00 -2.80
C LEU A 101 -38.48 -35.89 -2.49
N GLU A 102 -38.27 -36.98 -1.75
CA GLU A 102 -39.31 -37.96 -1.41
C GLU A 102 -39.03 -38.66 -0.07
N ASP A 103 -40.08 -39.02 0.62
CA ASP A 103 -40.07 -39.91 1.77
C ASP A 103 -41.33 -40.78 1.73
N SER A 104 -41.47 -41.76 2.61
CA SER A 104 -42.68 -42.56 2.74
C SER A 104 -42.70 -43.32 4.08
N PHE A 105 -43.86 -43.70 4.50
CA PHE A 105 -44.01 -44.69 5.57
C PHE A 105 -44.93 -45.84 5.13
N VAL A 106 -44.64 -47.04 5.61
CA VAL A 106 -45.50 -48.20 5.40
C VAL A 106 -46.30 -48.42 6.66
N PHE A 107 -47.57 -48.69 6.48
CA PHE A 107 -48.50 -48.90 7.58
C PHE A 107 -49.37 -50.11 7.38
N SER A 108 -49.94 -50.67 8.47
CA SER A 108 -51.08 -51.59 8.48
C SER A 108 -52.26 -50.94 9.20
N LEU A 109 -53.47 -51.16 8.70
CA LEU A 109 -54.73 -50.70 9.28
C LEU A 109 -55.48 -51.88 9.83
N ALA A 110 -55.86 -51.78 11.08
CA ALA A 110 -56.63 -52.84 11.77
C ALA A 110 -57.78 -52.25 12.62
N ASP A 111 -58.82 -52.97 12.80
CA ASP A 111 -60.03 -52.67 13.57
C ASP A 111 -60.11 -53.37 14.95
N GLY A 112 -59.15 -54.20 15.30
CA GLY A 112 -59.05 -54.95 16.53
C GLY A 112 -59.01 -56.48 16.29
N GLY A 113 -59.20 -56.94 15.03
CA GLY A 113 -58.95 -58.30 14.62
C GLY A 113 -60.07 -59.29 14.97
N GLU A 114 -61.29 -58.83 14.99
CA GLU A 114 -62.51 -59.66 15.31
C GLU A 114 -62.99 -60.49 14.14
N ASP A 115 -62.47 -60.20 12.94
CA ASP A 115 -62.93 -60.80 11.65
C ASP A 115 -62.08 -61.94 11.12
N GLU A 116 -60.99 -62.30 11.77
CA GLU A 116 -59.96 -63.24 11.32
C GLU A 116 -59.25 -62.85 9.98
N VAL A 117 -59.46 -61.66 9.43
CA VAL A 117 -58.85 -61.13 8.21
C VAL A 117 -57.59 -60.25 8.62
N GLY A 118 -56.56 -60.41 7.87
CA GLY A 118 -55.34 -59.68 8.16
C GLY A 118 -55.47 -58.17 7.86
N ALA A 119 -54.77 -57.36 8.63
CA ALA A 119 -54.75 -55.90 8.47
C ALA A 119 -54.48 -55.48 7.03
N ALA A 120 -55.17 -54.47 6.53
CA ALA A 120 -54.84 -53.83 5.25
C ALA A 120 -53.45 -53.10 5.34
N THR A 121 -52.65 -53.19 4.30
CA THR A 121 -51.34 -52.56 4.29
C THR A 121 -51.24 -51.56 3.16
N GLY A 122 -50.54 -50.45 3.43
CA GLY A 122 -50.32 -49.40 2.42
C GLY A 122 -48.96 -48.66 2.61
N THR A 123 -48.52 -47.98 1.55
CA THR A 123 -47.40 -47.05 1.62
C THR A 123 -47.97 -45.66 1.40
N PHE A 124 -47.76 -44.75 2.35
CA PHE A 124 -48.10 -43.35 2.20
C PHE A 124 -46.88 -42.60 1.69
N ASN A 125 -47.00 -42.02 0.49
CA ASN A 125 -45.93 -41.31 -0.18
C ASN A 125 -45.92 -39.83 0.21
N ILE A 126 -44.73 -39.28 0.39
CA ILE A 126 -44.49 -37.89 0.75
C ILE A 126 -43.57 -37.30 -0.32
N THR A 127 -44.05 -36.28 -1.00
CA THR A 127 -43.24 -35.51 -1.96
C THR A 127 -42.70 -34.26 -1.27
N VAL A 128 -41.41 -34.03 -1.36
CA VAL A 128 -40.74 -32.84 -0.80
C VAL A 128 -40.38 -31.91 -1.93
N ILE A 129 -40.73 -30.65 -1.79
CA ILE A 129 -40.29 -29.57 -2.68
C ILE A 129 -39.02 -28.99 -2.06
N ALA A 130 -37.91 -29.10 -2.77
CA ALA A 130 -36.64 -28.49 -2.35
C ALA A 130 -36.80 -26.98 -2.15
N LEU A 131 -36.08 -26.44 -1.19
CA LEU A 131 -35.96 -25.02 -0.91
C LEU A 131 -34.47 -24.69 -0.99
N ASN A 132 -34.11 -23.64 -1.71
CA ASN A 132 -32.73 -23.26 -1.83
C ASN A 132 -32.11 -22.91 -0.47
N ASP A 133 -31.01 -23.56 -0.12
CA ASP A 133 -30.12 -23.21 0.95
C ASP A 133 -28.99 -22.32 0.42
N VAL A 134 -28.71 -21.23 1.08
CA VAL A 134 -27.64 -20.31 0.63
C VAL A 134 -26.27 -20.91 0.88
N PRO A 135 -25.26 -20.62 0.02
CA PRO A 135 -23.92 -21.13 0.18
C PRO A 135 -23.29 -20.67 1.49
N THR A 136 -22.43 -21.50 2.04
CA THR A 136 -21.63 -21.19 3.22
C THR A 136 -20.18 -20.95 2.80
N LEU A 137 -19.68 -19.74 3.12
CA LEU A 137 -18.28 -19.35 2.94
C LEU A 137 -17.58 -19.38 4.29
N SER A 138 -16.42 -20.02 4.38
CA SER A 138 -15.61 -20.18 5.58
C SER A 138 -14.11 -20.09 5.26
N GLY A 139 -13.26 -20.23 6.28
CA GLY A 139 -11.81 -20.18 6.12
C GLY A 139 -11.23 -18.76 6.10
N ALA A 140 -12.02 -17.73 5.83
CA ALA A 140 -11.55 -16.34 5.86
C ALA A 140 -11.03 -15.94 7.25
N GLY A 141 -10.12 -14.98 7.28
CA GLY A 141 -9.56 -14.44 8.53
C GLY A 141 -8.08 -14.16 8.45
N ASP A 142 -7.45 -14.48 7.34
CA ASP A 142 -6.04 -14.20 7.10
C ASP A 142 -5.74 -12.70 7.12
N THR A 143 -4.52 -12.38 7.49
CA THR A 143 -3.97 -11.03 7.38
C THR A 143 -2.85 -11.02 6.36
N LEU A 144 -3.13 -10.45 5.19
CA LEU A 144 -2.10 -10.14 4.21
C LEU A 144 -1.23 -8.98 4.72
N SER A 145 0.07 -9.21 4.88
CA SER A 145 1.06 -8.14 5.07
C SER A 145 1.56 -7.69 3.71
N PHE A 146 1.07 -6.54 3.25
CA PHE A 146 1.46 -5.95 1.97
C PHE A 146 2.51 -4.86 2.22
N THR A 147 3.63 -4.95 1.52
CA THR A 147 4.66 -3.91 1.54
C THR A 147 4.53 -3.09 0.26
N GLU A 148 4.65 -1.79 0.38
CA GLU A 148 4.70 -0.86 -0.75
C GLU A 148 5.60 -1.39 -1.86
N ASN A 149 5.19 -1.21 -3.13
CA ASN A 149 5.87 -1.71 -4.31
C ASN A 149 6.03 -3.26 -4.38
N GLY A 150 5.33 -4.01 -3.48
CA GLY A 150 5.39 -5.48 -3.42
C GLY A 150 4.70 -6.20 -4.58
N GLY A 151 3.90 -5.48 -5.37
CA GLY A 151 3.10 -6.05 -6.46
C GLY A 151 1.86 -6.81 -5.97
N ALA A 152 0.96 -7.12 -6.90
CA ALA A 152 -0.30 -7.78 -6.59
C ALA A 152 -0.09 -9.14 -5.89
N THR A 153 -0.69 -9.31 -4.71
CA THR A 153 -0.52 -10.48 -3.85
C THR A 153 -1.88 -11.03 -3.42
N ALA A 154 -2.04 -12.35 -3.42
CA ALA A 154 -3.26 -13.01 -2.98
C ALA A 154 -3.60 -12.65 -1.53
N ILE A 155 -4.90 -12.43 -1.26
CA ILE A 155 -5.35 -11.89 0.03
C ILE A 155 -5.48 -13.00 1.08
N ASP A 156 -6.14 -14.10 0.70
CA ASP A 156 -6.51 -15.19 1.59
C ASP A 156 -6.42 -16.52 0.79
N GLY A 157 -5.82 -17.54 1.36
CA GLY A 157 -5.56 -18.80 0.69
C GLY A 157 -6.26 -20.01 1.32
N ASP A 158 -7.12 -19.78 2.31
CA ASP A 158 -7.79 -20.83 3.09
C ASP A 158 -9.32 -20.79 2.96
N LEU A 159 -9.83 -20.05 1.95
CA LEU A 159 -11.26 -19.92 1.72
C LEU A 159 -11.88 -21.26 1.30
N SER A 160 -13.00 -21.61 1.90
CA SER A 160 -13.73 -22.85 1.59
C SER A 160 -15.23 -22.59 1.40
N VAL A 161 -15.79 -23.23 0.39
CA VAL A 161 -17.16 -23.05 -0.05
C VAL A 161 -17.93 -24.35 0.05
N THR A 162 -19.07 -24.34 0.75
CA THR A 162 -20.01 -25.46 0.79
C THR A 162 -21.41 -24.98 0.48
N ASP A 163 -22.13 -25.84 -0.17
CA ASP A 163 -23.53 -25.69 -0.49
C ASP A 163 -24.16 -27.09 -0.53
N VAL A 164 -25.38 -27.28 0.01
CA VAL A 164 -25.96 -28.60 0.21
C VAL A 164 -26.79 -29.04 -0.98
N ASP A 165 -27.40 -28.12 -1.70
CA ASP A 165 -28.31 -28.38 -2.81
C ASP A 165 -27.75 -27.99 -4.18
N ASP A 166 -26.85 -26.97 -4.23
CA ASP A 166 -26.24 -26.56 -5.47
C ASP A 166 -24.85 -27.17 -5.69
N THR A 167 -24.52 -27.53 -6.92
CA THR A 167 -23.19 -27.99 -7.35
C THR A 167 -22.35 -26.86 -7.88
N ASP A 168 -22.97 -25.83 -8.41
CA ASP A 168 -22.37 -24.69 -9.08
C ASP A 168 -22.76 -23.40 -8.37
N LEU A 169 -21.96 -22.38 -8.56
CA LEU A 169 -22.16 -21.01 -8.08
C LEU A 169 -22.20 -20.06 -9.27
N GLU A 170 -22.79 -18.87 -9.09
CA GLU A 170 -22.99 -17.93 -10.19
C GLU A 170 -22.19 -16.64 -10.07
N SER A 171 -21.89 -16.21 -8.85
CA SER A 171 -21.11 -15.00 -8.63
C SER A 171 -20.47 -14.91 -7.24
N ALA A 172 -19.48 -14.03 -7.13
CA ALA A 172 -18.92 -13.62 -5.86
C ALA A 172 -18.68 -12.11 -5.85
N THR A 173 -18.80 -11.49 -4.69
CA THR A 173 -18.52 -10.07 -4.48
C THR A 173 -17.49 -9.91 -3.38
N ILE A 174 -16.37 -9.28 -3.72
CA ILE A 174 -15.28 -9.00 -2.80
C ILE A 174 -15.14 -7.48 -2.68
N THR A 175 -15.23 -6.97 -1.46
CA THR A 175 -15.29 -5.53 -1.18
C THR A 175 -14.21 -5.11 -0.19
N ILE A 176 -13.48 -4.05 -0.49
CA ILE A 176 -12.72 -3.34 0.55
C ILE A 176 -13.72 -2.52 1.35
N SER A 177 -14.22 -3.10 2.44
CA SER A 177 -15.34 -2.54 3.20
C SER A 177 -14.92 -1.51 4.25
N SER A 178 -13.62 -1.44 4.58
CA SER A 178 -13.05 -0.44 5.47
C SER A 178 -11.63 -0.09 5.05
N GLY A 179 -11.23 1.16 5.25
CA GLY A 179 -9.89 1.67 4.93
C GLY A 179 -9.65 1.99 3.46
N TYR A 180 -10.61 1.78 2.57
CA TYR A 180 -10.46 1.94 1.12
C TYR A 180 -10.06 3.36 0.69
N VAL A 181 -9.02 3.46 -0.12
CA VAL A 181 -8.58 4.69 -0.79
C VAL A 181 -8.57 4.45 -2.31
N SER A 182 -9.53 5.06 -3.00
CA SER A 182 -9.81 4.78 -4.43
C SER A 182 -8.70 5.15 -5.41
N SER A 183 -7.72 5.96 -4.97
CA SER A 183 -6.55 6.34 -5.77
C SER A 183 -5.36 5.39 -5.61
N GLU A 184 -5.41 4.46 -4.67
CA GLU A 184 -4.27 3.63 -4.25
C GLU A 184 -4.59 2.15 -4.32
N ASP A 185 -5.75 1.73 -3.78
CA ASP A 185 -6.10 0.34 -3.55
C ASP A 185 -6.75 -0.29 -4.77
N VAL A 186 -6.31 -1.48 -5.12
CA VAL A 186 -6.82 -2.25 -6.26
C VAL A 186 -6.98 -3.71 -5.89
N LEU A 187 -8.18 -4.26 -6.11
CA LEU A 187 -8.39 -5.71 -6.14
C LEU A 187 -8.24 -6.22 -7.58
N GLY A 188 -7.55 -7.32 -7.73
CA GLY A 188 -7.27 -7.95 -9.02
C GLY A 188 -7.74 -9.40 -9.08
N PHE A 189 -8.11 -9.84 -10.27
CA PHE A 189 -8.43 -11.23 -10.58
C PHE A 189 -8.02 -11.51 -12.03
N THR A 190 -7.54 -12.71 -12.28
CA THR A 190 -7.26 -13.17 -13.63
C THR A 190 -8.40 -14.06 -14.11
N ASP A 191 -9.09 -13.64 -15.16
CA ASP A 191 -10.21 -14.38 -15.74
C ASP A 191 -9.84 -15.83 -16.05
N THR A 192 -10.72 -16.73 -15.69
CA THR A 192 -10.67 -18.14 -16.09
C THR A 192 -11.48 -18.35 -17.37
N SER A 193 -11.70 -19.62 -17.78
CA SER A 193 -12.58 -19.93 -18.91
C SER A 193 -14.05 -19.67 -18.62
N SER A 194 -14.46 -19.70 -17.36
CA SER A 194 -15.86 -19.65 -16.93
C SER A 194 -16.15 -18.47 -16.00
N ILE A 195 -15.17 -18.03 -15.21
CA ILE A 195 -15.35 -16.95 -14.23
C ILE A 195 -14.56 -15.72 -14.71
N THR A 196 -15.25 -14.58 -14.78
CA THR A 196 -14.65 -13.28 -15.15
C THR A 196 -14.75 -12.29 -14.00
N GLY A 197 -13.70 -11.46 -13.83
CA GLY A 197 -13.63 -10.43 -12.80
C GLY A 197 -13.90 -9.03 -13.33
N SER A 198 -14.65 -8.23 -12.59
CA SER A 198 -14.90 -6.81 -12.89
C SER A 198 -14.62 -5.94 -11.68
N TRP A 199 -13.54 -5.14 -11.76
CA TRP A 199 -13.16 -4.20 -10.71
C TRP A 199 -13.86 -2.84 -10.87
N ASN A 200 -14.43 -2.33 -9.79
CA ASN A 200 -15.02 -1.00 -9.71
C ASN A 200 -14.23 -0.12 -8.71
N ALA A 201 -13.31 0.68 -9.25
CA ALA A 201 -12.46 1.58 -8.46
C ALA A 201 -13.22 2.69 -7.72
N SER A 202 -14.48 2.99 -8.07
CA SER A 202 -15.25 4.00 -7.34
C SER A 202 -15.86 3.49 -6.04
N THR A 203 -16.04 2.17 -5.93
CA THR A 203 -16.71 1.51 -4.79
C THR A 203 -15.81 0.58 -4.00
N GLY A 204 -14.62 0.25 -4.51
CA GLY A 204 -13.72 -0.74 -3.89
C GLY A 204 -14.24 -2.17 -3.99
N VAL A 205 -14.97 -2.51 -5.06
CA VAL A 205 -15.61 -3.80 -5.25
C VAL A 205 -15.09 -4.50 -6.49
N ILE A 206 -14.70 -5.76 -6.35
CA ILE A 206 -14.53 -6.66 -7.48
C ILE A 206 -15.68 -7.69 -7.48
N THR A 207 -16.30 -7.89 -8.62
CA THR A 207 -17.35 -8.91 -8.83
C THR A 207 -16.79 -9.99 -9.73
N LEU A 208 -16.86 -11.22 -9.28
CA LEU A 208 -16.61 -12.42 -10.08
C LEU A 208 -17.97 -12.94 -10.59
N SER A 209 -18.05 -13.25 -11.87
CA SER A 209 -19.31 -13.68 -12.51
C SER A 209 -19.09 -14.83 -13.47
N GLY A 210 -20.02 -15.78 -13.47
CA GLY A 210 -20.04 -16.94 -14.36
C GLY A 210 -20.34 -18.22 -13.59
N THR A 211 -21.15 -19.11 -14.17
CA THR A 211 -21.53 -20.39 -13.54
C THR A 211 -20.34 -21.36 -13.57
N ASP A 212 -19.93 -21.83 -12.41
CA ASP A 212 -18.87 -22.82 -12.25
C ASP A 212 -18.99 -23.55 -10.90
N THR A 213 -18.29 -24.66 -10.76
CA THR A 213 -18.34 -25.49 -9.57
C THR A 213 -17.85 -24.77 -8.31
N LYS A 214 -18.32 -25.21 -7.14
CA LYS A 214 -17.85 -24.72 -5.84
C LYS A 214 -16.32 -24.73 -5.72
N ALA A 215 -15.67 -25.82 -6.16
CA ALA A 215 -14.21 -25.93 -6.12
C ALA A 215 -13.47 -24.91 -7.03
N ASN A 216 -14.06 -24.59 -8.18
CA ASN A 216 -13.50 -23.57 -9.07
C ASN A 216 -13.70 -22.16 -8.49
N TYR A 217 -14.83 -21.89 -7.84
CA TYR A 217 -15.05 -20.63 -7.13
C TYR A 217 -14.15 -20.48 -5.91
N GLU A 218 -13.90 -21.55 -5.16
CA GLU A 218 -12.91 -21.59 -4.07
C GLU A 218 -11.53 -21.16 -4.59
N THR A 219 -11.04 -21.82 -5.64
CA THR A 219 -9.79 -21.45 -6.32
C THR A 219 -9.80 -20.01 -6.85
N ALA A 220 -10.91 -19.56 -7.41
CA ALA A 220 -11.07 -18.19 -7.92
C ALA A 220 -10.98 -17.16 -6.79
N LEU A 221 -11.64 -17.38 -5.67
CA LEU A 221 -11.61 -16.51 -4.49
C LEU A 221 -10.20 -16.42 -3.91
N GLU A 222 -9.52 -17.56 -3.74
CA GLU A 222 -8.12 -17.64 -3.26
C GLU A 222 -7.12 -16.93 -4.19
N SER A 223 -7.45 -16.79 -5.47
CA SER A 223 -6.62 -16.10 -6.46
C SER A 223 -6.84 -14.58 -6.51
N VAL A 224 -7.81 -14.05 -5.77
CA VAL A 224 -8.06 -12.60 -5.71
C VAL A 224 -6.88 -11.92 -5.02
N THR A 225 -6.34 -10.91 -5.69
CA THR A 225 -5.15 -10.19 -5.23
C THR A 225 -5.50 -8.79 -4.75
N TYR A 226 -4.67 -8.29 -3.84
CA TYR A 226 -4.60 -6.88 -3.48
C TYR A 226 -3.29 -6.29 -4.02
N ASN A 227 -3.36 -5.05 -4.47
CA ASN A 227 -2.22 -4.20 -4.82
C ASN A 227 -2.49 -2.77 -4.34
N ASN A 228 -1.43 -2.07 -3.95
CA ASN A 228 -1.45 -0.63 -3.70
C ASN A 228 -0.50 0.04 -4.71
N THR A 229 -0.93 1.15 -5.31
CA THR A 229 -0.21 1.84 -6.39
C THR A 229 0.39 3.18 -5.95
N SER A 230 0.33 3.50 -4.67
CA SER A 230 0.87 4.74 -4.10
C SER A 230 2.33 4.55 -3.72
N GLU A 231 3.14 5.59 -3.94
CA GLU A 231 4.49 5.71 -3.39
C GLU A 231 4.48 6.33 -1.97
N ASN A 232 3.29 6.64 -1.43
CA ASN A 232 3.07 7.03 -0.04
C ASN A 232 1.69 6.50 0.39
N PRO A 233 1.57 5.18 0.62
CA PRO A 233 0.29 4.52 0.83
C PRO A 233 -0.31 4.84 2.20
N ASN A 234 -1.63 4.86 2.25
CA ASN A 234 -2.34 4.88 3.52
C ASN A 234 -2.10 3.56 4.27
N THR A 235 -1.53 3.63 5.47
CA THR A 235 -1.19 2.46 6.30
C THR A 235 -2.31 2.01 7.24
N SER A 236 -3.51 2.57 7.14
CA SER A 236 -4.68 2.08 7.88
C SER A 236 -5.06 0.68 7.41
N ALA A 237 -5.30 -0.23 8.35
CA ALA A 237 -5.67 -1.60 8.00
C ALA A 237 -6.98 -1.63 7.18
N LEU A 238 -6.99 -2.43 6.13
CA LEU A 238 -8.14 -2.64 5.25
C LEU A 238 -8.90 -3.89 5.69
N THR A 239 -10.23 -3.83 5.62
CA THR A 239 -11.08 -5.02 5.78
C THR A 239 -11.63 -5.44 4.43
N ILE A 240 -11.38 -6.68 4.05
CA ILE A 240 -11.88 -7.31 2.83
C ILE A 240 -13.08 -8.17 3.20
N THR A 241 -14.23 -7.88 2.63
CA THR A 241 -15.48 -8.63 2.84
C THR A 241 -15.76 -9.49 1.63
N TRP A 242 -16.04 -10.78 1.88
CA TRP A 242 -16.32 -11.79 0.87
C TRP A 242 -17.77 -12.24 0.97
N VAL A 243 -18.45 -12.35 -0.17
CA VAL A 243 -19.79 -12.89 -0.31
C VAL A 243 -19.84 -13.70 -1.61
N ILE A 244 -20.49 -14.86 -1.58
CA ILE A 244 -20.74 -15.68 -2.76
C ILE A 244 -22.24 -15.88 -2.97
N ASN A 245 -22.64 -16.27 -4.17
CA ASN A 245 -24.03 -16.43 -4.58
C ASN A 245 -24.19 -17.65 -5.50
N ASP A 246 -25.20 -18.45 -5.23
CA ASP A 246 -25.60 -19.66 -5.97
C ASP A 246 -26.55 -19.38 -7.15
N GLY A 247 -27.04 -18.15 -7.31
CA GLY A 247 -28.03 -17.72 -8.27
C GLY A 247 -29.34 -17.33 -7.61
N ASP A 248 -29.69 -17.92 -6.48
CA ASP A 248 -30.92 -17.69 -5.73
C ASP A 248 -30.68 -16.93 -4.42
N GLY A 249 -29.52 -17.09 -3.77
CA GLY A 249 -29.22 -16.46 -2.49
C GLY A 249 -27.73 -16.12 -2.27
N ASN A 250 -27.48 -15.18 -1.39
CA ASN A 250 -26.12 -14.82 -0.97
C ASN A 250 -25.73 -15.54 0.32
N SER A 251 -24.47 -15.96 0.41
CA SER A 251 -23.87 -16.40 1.67
C SER A 251 -23.89 -15.29 2.73
N SER A 252 -23.72 -15.67 3.98
CA SER A 252 -23.25 -14.72 5.00
C SER A 252 -21.87 -14.20 4.63
N SER A 253 -21.58 -12.94 4.98
CA SER A 253 -20.28 -12.34 4.71
C SER A 253 -19.22 -12.84 5.70
N VAL A 254 -18.00 -13.07 5.19
CA VAL A 254 -16.80 -13.31 5.98
C VAL A 254 -15.74 -12.26 5.65
N THR A 255 -14.71 -12.11 6.47
CA THR A 255 -13.73 -11.02 6.31
C THR A 255 -12.30 -11.49 6.48
N SER A 256 -11.39 -10.89 5.67
CA SER A 256 -9.94 -10.96 5.81
C SER A 256 -9.38 -9.55 5.99
N THR A 257 -8.12 -9.43 6.37
CA THR A 257 -7.46 -8.14 6.64
C THR A 257 -6.28 -7.94 5.70
N VAL A 258 -6.04 -6.69 5.27
CA VAL A 258 -4.79 -6.29 4.62
C VAL A 258 -4.12 -5.22 5.49
N SER A 259 -2.85 -5.44 5.82
CA SER A 259 -2.00 -4.50 6.55
C SER A 259 -0.94 -3.96 5.59
N VAL A 260 -1.01 -2.67 5.28
CA VAL A 260 -0.10 -1.99 4.36
C VAL A 260 1.06 -1.38 5.14
N SER A 261 2.28 -1.60 4.65
CA SER A 261 3.51 -1.00 5.18
C SER A 261 4.12 -0.10 4.11
N ALA A 262 4.29 1.17 4.42
CA ALA A 262 5.04 2.13 3.61
C ALA A 262 6.55 1.81 3.65
N VAL A 263 7.25 2.19 2.60
CA VAL A 263 8.72 2.14 2.48
C VAL A 263 9.18 3.55 2.19
N ASN A 264 10.18 4.02 2.92
CA ASN A 264 10.74 5.36 2.69
C ASN A 264 11.36 5.47 1.29
N ASP A 265 10.93 6.45 0.54
CA ASP A 265 11.50 6.83 -0.74
C ASP A 265 12.69 7.79 -0.58
N VAL A 266 13.55 7.80 -1.59
CA VAL A 266 14.74 8.63 -1.59
C VAL A 266 14.37 10.06 -2.02
N PRO A 267 14.76 11.11 -1.26
CA PRO A 267 14.52 12.49 -1.69
C PRO A 267 15.20 12.79 -3.02
N ILE A 268 14.55 13.58 -3.85
CA ILE A 268 15.04 13.97 -5.17
C ILE A 268 15.48 15.43 -5.11
N LEU A 269 16.77 15.66 -5.41
CA LEU A 269 17.33 16.98 -5.64
C LEU A 269 17.54 17.16 -7.15
N GLY A 270 16.95 18.18 -7.72
CA GLY A 270 16.94 18.43 -9.16
C GLY A 270 17.36 19.84 -9.53
N ASN A 271 17.40 20.10 -10.83
CA ASN A 271 17.67 21.39 -11.47
C ASN A 271 19.01 22.05 -11.12
N ALA A 272 19.96 21.35 -10.48
CA ALA A 272 21.32 21.82 -10.34
C ALA A 272 22.01 21.90 -11.70
N GLY A 273 23.04 22.71 -11.80
CA GLY A 273 23.85 22.81 -13.01
C GLY A 273 24.24 24.23 -13.39
N ASP A 274 23.86 25.21 -12.56
CA ASP A 274 24.29 26.59 -12.77
C ASP A 274 25.83 26.71 -12.76
N VAL A 275 26.32 27.66 -13.53
CA VAL A 275 27.74 27.99 -13.60
C VAL A 275 27.91 29.40 -13.08
N LEU A 276 28.39 29.50 -11.85
CA LEU A 276 28.78 30.79 -11.26
C LEU A 276 30.13 31.24 -11.82
N ALA A 277 30.18 32.43 -12.42
CA ALA A 277 31.43 33.15 -12.68
C ALA A 277 31.71 34.07 -11.49
N PHE A 278 32.68 33.72 -10.66
CA PHE A 278 33.09 34.50 -9.50
C PHE A 278 34.35 35.25 -9.85
N THR A 279 34.31 36.58 -9.84
CA THR A 279 35.47 37.42 -10.05
C THR A 279 36.14 37.73 -8.71
N GLU A 280 37.43 37.69 -8.68
CA GLU A 280 38.21 38.09 -7.52
C GLU A 280 37.70 39.42 -6.96
N ASN A 281 37.71 39.57 -5.64
CA ASN A 281 37.15 40.71 -4.91
C ASN A 281 35.66 40.95 -5.05
N ASP A 282 34.90 40.05 -5.73
CA ASP A 282 33.44 40.05 -5.65
C ASP A 282 33.00 39.74 -4.21
N ARG A 283 31.77 40.14 -3.88
CA ARG A 283 31.15 39.73 -2.61
C ARG A 283 30.66 38.29 -2.72
N ALA A 284 30.53 37.62 -1.57
CA ALA A 284 29.91 36.32 -1.49
C ALA A 284 28.62 36.25 -2.35
N THR A 285 28.62 35.36 -3.33
CA THR A 285 27.59 35.26 -4.38
C THR A 285 26.92 33.90 -4.34
N VAL A 286 25.60 33.88 -4.54
CA VAL A 286 24.81 32.63 -4.59
C VAL A 286 25.31 31.71 -5.70
N ILE A 287 25.41 30.42 -5.40
CA ILE A 287 25.98 29.41 -6.31
C ILE A 287 24.99 28.97 -7.37
N ASP A 288 23.79 28.60 -6.94
CA ASP A 288 22.74 28.05 -7.79
C ASP A 288 21.37 28.53 -7.28
N GLN A 289 20.48 28.98 -8.18
CA GLN A 289 19.18 29.57 -7.84
C GLN A 289 18.00 28.81 -8.43
N ASN A 290 18.26 27.63 -8.97
CA ASN A 290 17.26 26.85 -9.69
C ASN A 290 17.05 25.46 -9.08
N LEU A 291 17.60 25.20 -7.90
CA LEU A 291 17.50 23.91 -7.23
C LEU A 291 16.04 23.59 -6.91
N SER A 292 15.64 22.33 -7.08
CA SER A 292 14.34 21.84 -6.71
C SER A 292 14.43 20.63 -5.79
N VAL A 293 13.53 20.57 -4.82
CA VAL A 293 13.49 19.54 -3.79
C VAL A 293 12.16 18.83 -3.81
N MET A 294 12.17 17.51 -3.98
CA MET A 294 10.98 16.68 -3.92
C MET A 294 11.24 15.45 -3.04
N ASP A 295 10.18 15.03 -2.37
CA ASP A 295 10.10 13.81 -1.60
C ASP A 295 8.64 13.39 -1.57
N VAL A 296 8.33 12.11 -1.78
CA VAL A 296 6.94 11.67 -1.87
C VAL A 296 6.35 11.33 -0.50
N ASP A 297 7.20 10.81 0.39
CA ASP A 297 6.79 10.35 1.72
C ASP A 297 6.89 11.44 2.76
N ASP A 298 8.00 12.17 2.73
CA ASP A 298 8.34 13.10 3.78
C ASP A 298 7.91 14.53 3.47
N ALA A 299 7.26 15.15 4.44
CA ALA A 299 6.91 16.56 4.38
C ALA A 299 8.11 17.46 4.68
N ASN A 300 9.04 16.96 5.50
CA ASN A 300 10.22 17.66 5.98
C ASN A 300 11.50 16.93 5.58
N LEU A 301 12.60 17.69 5.51
CA LEU A 301 13.95 17.17 5.42
C LEU A 301 14.73 17.53 6.69
N GLU A 302 15.82 16.81 6.95
CA GLU A 302 16.59 16.94 8.19
C GLU A 302 18.00 17.50 7.96
N LEU A 303 18.57 17.28 6.75
CA LEU A 303 19.95 17.61 6.48
C LEU A 303 20.18 17.93 5.00
N ALA A 304 21.12 18.84 4.73
CA ALA A 304 21.74 18.97 3.41
C ALA A 304 23.26 19.10 3.55
N THR A 305 23.99 18.56 2.59
CA THR A 305 25.45 18.63 2.52
C THR A 305 25.85 19.22 1.19
N ILE A 306 26.63 20.31 1.24
CA ILE A 306 27.16 21.03 0.09
C ILE A 306 28.68 20.94 0.16
N THR A 307 29.29 20.32 -0.84
CA THR A 307 30.72 20.04 -0.83
C THR A 307 31.40 20.63 -2.04
N ILE A 308 32.49 21.34 -1.85
CA ILE A 308 33.43 21.67 -2.94
C ILE A 308 34.23 20.39 -3.23
N SER A 309 33.69 19.54 -4.12
CA SER A 309 34.18 18.17 -4.35
C SER A 309 35.40 18.11 -5.29
N SER A 310 35.68 19.19 -6.04
CA SER A 310 36.85 19.32 -6.91
C SER A 310 37.31 20.78 -6.94
N GLY A 311 38.62 20.99 -7.10
CA GLY A 311 39.21 22.30 -7.17
C GLY A 311 39.29 23.05 -5.85
N TYR A 312 38.92 22.45 -4.72
CA TYR A 312 38.92 23.10 -3.40
C TYR A 312 40.28 23.54 -2.94
N VAL A 313 40.38 24.80 -2.52
CA VAL A 313 41.58 25.39 -1.89
C VAL A 313 41.17 25.93 -0.51
N SER A 314 41.60 25.24 0.53
CA SER A 314 41.15 25.49 1.92
C SER A 314 41.53 26.85 2.50
N SER A 315 42.54 27.53 1.88
CA SER A 315 42.99 28.87 2.26
C SER A 315 42.22 30.00 1.54
N GLU A 316 41.45 29.69 0.52
CA GLU A 316 40.80 30.65 -0.37
C GLU A 316 39.29 30.56 -0.37
N ASP A 317 38.79 29.33 -0.48
CA ASP A 317 37.37 29.06 -0.73
C ASP A 317 36.53 29.04 0.56
N LEU A 318 35.36 29.67 0.53
CA LEU A 318 34.42 29.74 1.63
C LEU A 318 32.99 29.55 1.10
N LEU A 319 32.24 28.61 1.71
CA LEU A 319 30.79 28.56 1.56
C LEU A 319 30.12 29.29 2.71
N GLY A 320 29.17 30.16 2.39
CA GLY A 320 28.37 30.93 3.33
C GLY A 320 26.89 30.53 3.37
N PHE A 321 26.31 30.60 4.56
CA PHE A 321 24.88 30.41 4.76
C PHE A 321 24.39 31.22 5.96
N SER A 322 23.20 31.79 5.86
CA SER A 322 22.55 32.49 6.97
C SER A 322 21.39 31.63 7.50
N THR A 323 21.38 31.37 8.81
CA THR A 323 20.28 30.60 9.46
C THR A 323 18.92 31.18 9.12
N GLN A 324 18.02 30.32 8.61
CA GLN A 324 16.66 30.68 8.20
C GLN A 324 15.71 29.47 8.30
N ASN A 325 14.43 29.71 8.47
CA ASN A 325 13.37 28.68 8.46
C ASN A 325 13.66 27.47 9.38
N GLY A 326 14.35 27.67 10.50
CA GLY A 326 14.74 26.57 11.39
C GLY A 326 15.99 25.79 10.93
N ILE A 327 16.56 26.12 9.78
CA ILE A 327 17.75 25.48 9.21
C ILE A 327 19.00 26.30 9.61
N SER A 328 20.00 25.66 10.17
CA SER A 328 21.30 26.24 10.53
C SER A 328 22.43 25.67 9.68
N GLY A 329 23.44 26.49 9.37
CA GLY A 329 24.61 26.10 8.59
C GLY A 329 25.86 25.94 9.43
N SER A 330 26.71 24.99 9.08
CA SER A 330 28.02 24.76 9.67
C SER A 330 29.05 24.52 8.57
N TRP A 331 30.02 25.45 8.43
CA TRP A 331 31.12 25.34 7.46
C TRP A 331 32.32 24.61 8.07
N ASN A 332 32.80 23.58 7.39
CA ASN A 332 34.05 22.88 7.70
C ASN A 332 35.10 23.18 6.63
N SER A 333 35.97 24.21 6.91
CA SER A 333 37.04 24.64 6.01
C SER A 333 38.14 23.59 5.82
N GLY A 334 38.27 22.60 6.71
CA GLY A 334 39.25 21.51 6.53
C GLY A 334 38.82 20.49 5.46
N ALA A 335 37.53 20.38 5.21
CA ALA A 335 36.95 19.41 4.28
C ALA A 335 36.29 20.06 3.06
N GLY A 336 36.04 21.35 3.04
CA GLY A 336 35.31 22.05 2.00
C GLY A 336 33.80 21.71 2.01
N VAL A 337 33.23 21.55 3.22
CA VAL A 337 31.86 21.07 3.39
C VAL A 337 31.03 22.05 4.21
N MET A 338 29.92 22.49 3.66
CA MET A 338 28.82 23.15 4.36
C MET A 338 27.75 22.12 4.68
N THR A 339 27.38 22.04 5.95
CA THR A 339 26.27 21.20 6.41
C THR A 339 25.13 22.10 6.85
N LEU A 340 23.94 21.91 6.28
CA LEU A 340 22.70 22.53 6.70
C LEU A 340 21.92 21.52 7.52
N SER A 341 21.40 21.88 8.68
CA SER A 341 20.69 20.98 9.59
C SER A 341 19.49 21.63 10.25
N GLY A 342 18.44 20.86 10.44
CA GLY A 342 17.17 21.25 11.06
C GLY A 342 15.98 20.67 10.32
N SER A 343 15.00 20.14 11.06
CA SER A 343 13.76 19.64 10.45
C SER A 343 12.94 20.79 9.88
N SER A 344 12.76 20.82 8.57
CA SER A 344 12.01 21.87 7.88
C SER A 344 11.42 21.37 6.56
N SER A 345 10.44 22.11 6.03
CA SER A 345 9.74 21.72 4.81
C SER A 345 10.68 21.64 3.59
N LYS A 346 10.28 20.86 2.59
CA LYS A 346 10.97 20.77 1.28
C LYS A 346 11.20 22.17 0.67
N ALA A 347 10.19 23.03 0.71
CA ALA A 347 10.28 24.40 0.20
C ALA A 347 11.27 25.29 0.99
N ASP A 348 11.38 25.07 2.31
CA ASP A 348 12.35 25.76 3.14
C ASP A 348 13.78 25.30 2.82
N TYR A 349 13.98 23.99 2.61
CA TYR A 349 15.28 23.46 2.17
C TYR A 349 15.67 23.92 0.77
N GLU A 350 14.72 23.99 -0.17
CA GLU A 350 14.92 24.57 -1.49
C GLU A 350 15.43 26.02 -1.37
N THR A 351 14.71 26.85 -0.62
CA THR A 351 15.12 28.25 -0.33
C THR A 351 16.49 28.31 0.38
N ALA A 352 16.74 27.40 1.31
CA ALA A 352 18.01 27.35 2.03
C ALA A 352 19.18 27.02 1.10
N LEU A 353 19.04 26.00 0.26
CA LEU A 353 20.04 25.58 -0.71
C LEU A 353 20.33 26.69 -1.73
N GLU A 354 19.29 27.33 -2.27
CA GLU A 354 19.40 28.46 -3.20
C GLU A 354 20.04 29.71 -2.58
N SER A 355 20.11 29.80 -1.25
CA SER A 355 20.78 30.91 -0.54
C SER A 355 22.23 30.65 -0.21
N VAL A 356 22.77 29.48 -0.49
CA VAL A 356 24.19 29.16 -0.22
C VAL A 356 25.08 29.96 -1.15
N THR A 357 26.04 30.65 -0.55
CA THR A 357 26.98 31.53 -1.27
C THR A 357 28.38 30.95 -1.33
N TYR A 358 29.10 31.31 -2.36
CA TYR A 358 30.53 31.12 -2.49
C TYR A 358 31.23 32.45 -2.36
N ASP A 359 32.38 32.43 -1.71
CA ASP A 359 33.35 33.55 -1.58
C ASP A 359 34.76 33.02 -1.75
N ASN A 360 35.66 33.86 -2.29
CA ASN A 360 37.11 33.59 -2.37
C ASN A 360 37.85 34.76 -1.78
N THR A 361 38.76 34.49 -0.86
CA THR A 361 39.46 35.52 -0.07
C THR A 361 40.89 35.75 -0.51
N ALA A 362 41.35 35.15 -1.59
CA ALA A 362 42.69 35.31 -2.12
C ALA A 362 42.78 36.54 -3.03
N GLU A 363 43.90 37.22 -2.97
CA GLU A 363 44.27 38.29 -3.90
C GLU A 363 44.99 37.76 -5.17
N ASP A 364 45.35 36.47 -5.19
CA ASP A 364 45.81 35.69 -6.36
C ASP A 364 45.10 34.33 -6.28
N PRO A 365 43.81 34.25 -6.67
CA PRO A 365 43.05 33.05 -6.51
C PRO A 365 43.44 31.98 -7.50
N ASN A 366 43.39 30.72 -7.05
CA ASN A 366 43.53 29.59 -7.94
C ASN A 366 42.30 29.55 -8.90
N THR A 367 42.53 29.55 -10.19
CA THR A 367 41.50 29.63 -11.24
C THR A 367 40.99 28.27 -11.73
N ILE A 368 41.40 27.16 -11.08
CA ILE A 368 40.82 25.83 -11.38
C ILE A 368 39.33 25.84 -11.01
N ALA A 369 38.47 25.42 -11.91
CA ALA A 369 37.05 25.37 -11.67
C ALA A 369 36.68 24.49 -10.44
N ARG A 370 35.80 25.00 -9.59
CA ARG A 370 35.26 24.25 -8.45
C ARG A 370 34.02 23.51 -8.87
N THR A 371 33.93 22.23 -8.48
CA THR A 371 32.68 21.46 -8.60
C THR A 371 31.99 21.43 -7.24
N ILE A 372 30.78 21.93 -7.18
CA ILE A 372 29.93 21.89 -6.00
C ILE A 372 29.01 20.69 -6.10
N THR A 373 29.05 19.82 -5.11
CA THR A 373 28.16 18.65 -4.99
C THR A 373 27.10 18.91 -3.92
N TRP A 374 25.86 18.70 -4.27
CA TRP A 374 24.70 18.89 -3.41
C TRP A 374 24.09 17.54 -3.07
N VAL A 375 23.72 17.34 -1.81
CA VAL A 375 23.01 16.17 -1.29
C VAL A 375 22.02 16.64 -0.24
N ILE A 376 20.81 16.09 -0.24
CA ILE A 376 19.81 16.28 0.81
C ILE A 376 19.49 14.95 1.48
N ASN A 377 18.91 15.00 2.68
CA ASN A 377 18.56 13.82 3.49
C ASN A 377 17.24 14.07 4.21
N ASP A 378 16.36 13.07 4.17
CA ASP A 378 15.03 13.05 4.79
C ASP A 378 15.05 12.66 6.28
N GLY A 379 16.23 12.32 6.82
CA GLY A 379 16.40 11.74 8.16
C GLY A 379 16.73 10.24 8.13
N THR A 380 16.48 9.58 7.00
CA THR A 380 16.65 8.14 6.78
C THR A 380 17.69 7.87 5.70
N VAL A 381 17.59 8.51 4.53
CA VAL A 381 18.42 8.22 3.36
C VAL A 381 18.84 9.52 2.64
N ASN A 382 19.94 9.46 1.93
CA ASN A 382 20.43 10.58 1.13
C ASN A 382 19.89 10.53 -0.30
N SER A 383 19.64 11.70 -0.88
CA SER A 383 19.41 11.86 -2.33
C SER A 383 20.62 11.40 -3.15
N SER A 384 20.39 11.17 -4.44
CA SER A 384 21.47 11.17 -5.42
C SER A 384 22.18 12.53 -5.43
N THR A 385 23.46 12.52 -5.80
CA THR A 385 24.27 13.75 -5.91
C THR A 385 23.95 14.51 -7.19
N VAL A 386 23.81 15.84 -7.08
CA VAL A 386 23.76 16.75 -8.22
C VAL A 386 24.89 17.78 -8.12
N THR A 387 25.26 18.45 -9.19
CA THR A 387 26.43 19.32 -9.20
C THR A 387 26.20 20.66 -9.89
N SER A 388 26.84 21.71 -9.37
CA SER A 388 26.97 23.02 -9.97
C SER A 388 28.46 23.36 -10.13
N THR A 389 28.82 24.37 -10.92
CA THR A 389 30.20 24.72 -11.21
C THR A 389 30.48 26.17 -10.82
N ILE A 390 31.69 26.44 -10.28
CA ILE A 390 32.18 27.80 -10.06
C ILE A 390 33.45 27.99 -10.85
N ASN A 391 33.49 29.01 -11.71
CA ASN A 391 34.69 29.49 -12.39
C ASN A 391 35.20 30.72 -11.69
N VAL A 392 36.40 30.64 -11.12
CA VAL A 392 37.06 31.77 -10.46
C VAL A 392 37.88 32.52 -11.50
N ILE A 393 37.71 33.82 -11.54
CA ILE A 393 38.37 34.76 -12.45
C ILE A 393 39.29 35.66 -11.64
N ALA A 394 40.61 35.51 -11.80
CA ALA A 394 41.59 36.39 -11.22
C ALA A 394 41.58 37.75 -11.90
N VAL A 395 41.89 38.80 -11.17
CA VAL A 395 42.04 40.17 -11.64
C VAL A 395 43.41 40.64 -11.26
N ASN A 396 44.16 41.18 -12.21
CA ASN A 396 45.50 41.70 -11.94
C ASN A 396 45.43 42.91 -11.02
N ASP A 397 46.11 42.81 -9.91
CA ASP A 397 46.32 43.91 -8.96
C ASP A 397 47.44 44.86 -9.37
N ALA A 398 47.41 46.05 -8.80
CA ALA A 398 48.52 47.01 -9.04
C ALA A 398 49.59 46.84 -7.99
N PRO A 399 50.89 46.81 -8.38
CA PRO A 399 51.96 46.67 -7.45
C PRO A 399 52.05 47.86 -6.46
N THR A 400 52.34 47.52 -5.24
CA THR A 400 52.53 48.52 -4.18
C THR A 400 54.03 48.63 -3.80
N ILE A 401 54.46 49.84 -3.46
CA ILE A 401 55.86 50.10 -3.03
C ILE A 401 55.91 50.40 -1.53
N ALA A 402 56.50 49.49 -0.76
CA ALA A 402 56.70 49.67 0.68
C ALA A 402 57.79 48.70 1.22
N PRO A 403 58.88 49.11 1.71
CA PRO A 403 59.36 50.50 1.89
C PRO A 403 59.96 51.17 0.62
N SER A 404 59.92 52.48 0.62
CA SER A 404 60.76 53.30 -0.25
C SER A 404 61.59 54.23 0.64
N ALA A 405 62.76 53.76 1.11
CA ALA A 405 63.58 54.44 2.04
C ALA A 405 64.94 54.81 1.41
N GLY A 406 65.30 56.06 1.48
CA GLY A 406 66.61 56.52 0.96
C GLY A 406 67.79 55.86 1.65
N GLY A 407 68.96 56.08 1.09
CA GLY A 407 70.25 55.64 1.62
C GLY A 407 71.25 56.77 1.73
N THR A 408 72.34 56.54 2.42
CA THR A 408 73.46 57.47 2.54
C THR A 408 74.69 56.81 1.94
N VAL A 409 75.39 57.51 1.05
CA VAL A 409 76.59 57.05 0.41
C VAL A 409 77.65 58.21 0.51
N LYS A 410 78.89 57.91 0.63
CA LYS A 410 79.93 58.89 0.55
C LYS A 410 80.32 59.21 -0.92
N GLU A 411 80.85 60.33 -1.11
CA GLU A 411 81.37 60.78 -2.41
C GLU A 411 82.33 59.72 -3.00
N SER A 412 82.15 59.37 -4.28
CA SER A 412 82.89 58.34 -5.01
C SER A 412 82.68 56.88 -4.52
N GLU A 413 81.73 56.61 -3.63
CA GLU A 413 81.38 55.26 -3.16
C GLU A 413 80.11 54.71 -3.89
N THR A 414 79.89 53.44 -3.70
CA THR A 414 78.67 52.75 -4.20
C THR A 414 77.70 52.46 -3.05
N PHE A 415 76.40 52.52 -3.35
CA PHE A 415 75.35 52.17 -2.43
C PHE A 415 74.47 51.03 -3.03
N VAL A 416 74.34 49.90 -2.32
CA VAL A 416 73.50 48.77 -2.75
C VAL A 416 72.07 49.06 -2.35
N ILE A 417 71.17 49.03 -3.29
CA ILE A 417 69.72 49.11 -3.06
C ILE A 417 69.21 47.70 -2.76
N THR A 418 68.78 47.48 -1.54
CA THR A 418 68.24 46.20 -1.05
C THR A 418 66.77 46.31 -0.81
N SER A 419 66.05 45.16 -0.67
CA SER A 419 64.61 45.09 -0.37
C SER A 419 64.22 45.80 0.93
N LEU A 420 65.18 45.99 1.89
CA LEU A 420 64.94 46.83 3.07
C LEU A 420 64.83 48.31 2.74
N LYS A 421 65.27 48.75 1.56
CA LYS A 421 65.30 50.14 1.12
C LYS A 421 64.28 50.45 0.03
N LEU A 422 64.06 49.49 -0.89
CA LEU A 422 63.09 49.58 -1.97
C LEU A 422 62.54 48.22 -2.19
N GLN A 423 61.21 48.10 -2.01
CA GLN A 423 60.50 46.86 -2.26
C GLN A 423 59.16 47.17 -2.95
N ALA A 424 58.87 46.46 -4.04
CA ALA A 424 57.55 46.32 -4.59
C ALA A 424 56.99 44.99 -4.20
N ILE A 425 55.67 44.95 -3.91
CA ILE A 425 54.88 43.76 -3.60
C ILE A 425 53.71 43.81 -4.50
N ASP A 426 53.41 42.68 -5.11
CA ASP A 426 52.27 42.42 -5.95
C ASP A 426 51.73 41.03 -5.62
N PRO A 427 50.43 40.86 -5.40
CA PRO A 427 49.87 39.55 -5.14
C PRO A 427 50.00 38.58 -6.32
N ASP A 428 49.83 39.08 -7.56
CA ASP A 428 49.77 38.28 -8.78
C ASP A 428 51.12 37.99 -9.40
N ASP A 429 52.07 38.94 -9.22
CA ASP A 429 53.33 38.89 -9.94
C ASP A 429 54.50 38.48 -9.06
N VAL A 430 55.34 37.61 -9.59
CA VAL A 430 56.59 37.24 -8.97
C VAL A 430 57.60 38.40 -9.09
N PRO A 431 58.61 38.51 -8.18
CA PRO A 431 59.62 39.62 -8.20
C PRO A 431 60.28 39.84 -9.53
N ALA A 432 60.44 38.84 -10.38
CA ALA A 432 61.06 38.98 -11.70
C ALA A 432 60.10 39.68 -12.72
N GLY A 433 58.78 39.66 -12.49
CA GLY A 433 57.75 40.33 -13.30
C GLY A 433 57.63 41.83 -12.93
N LEU A 434 58.01 42.23 -11.70
CA LEU A 434 57.89 43.61 -11.21
C LEU A 434 59.04 44.45 -11.70
N ILE A 435 58.79 45.41 -12.58
CA ILE A 435 59.81 46.26 -13.23
C ILE A 435 59.67 47.65 -12.73
N TYR A 436 60.77 48.15 -12.14
CA TYR A 436 61.01 49.57 -11.84
C TYR A 436 61.49 50.32 -13.08
N THR A 437 60.82 51.40 -13.41
CA THR A 437 61.25 52.33 -14.44
C THR A 437 61.74 53.63 -13.79
N VAL A 438 62.99 54.01 -14.03
CA VAL A 438 63.54 55.23 -13.52
C VAL A 438 63.06 56.43 -14.33
N THR A 439 62.07 57.17 -13.76
CA THR A 439 61.46 58.32 -14.41
C THR A 439 62.31 59.60 -14.33
N SER A 440 63.27 59.67 -13.37
CA SER A 440 64.22 60.75 -13.26
C SER A 440 65.60 60.18 -12.83
N ALA A 441 66.56 60.28 -13.67
CA ALA A 441 67.91 59.79 -13.37
C ALA A 441 68.58 60.57 -12.24
N PRO A 442 69.45 59.94 -11.43
CA PRO A 442 70.25 60.63 -10.44
C PRO A 442 71.15 61.70 -11.11
N VAL A 443 71.35 62.87 -10.44
CA VAL A 443 72.13 63.99 -10.99
C VAL A 443 73.62 63.85 -10.65
N LYS A 444 73.95 63.11 -9.57
CA LYS A 444 75.30 62.96 -9.05
C LYS A 444 75.78 61.51 -9.07
N GLY A 445 75.49 60.80 -10.10
CA GLY A 445 75.82 59.39 -10.26
C GLY A 445 74.88 58.67 -11.16
N GLN A 446 74.86 57.32 -11.07
CA GLN A 446 74.06 56.46 -11.94
C GLN A 446 73.60 55.15 -11.22
N LEU A 447 72.55 54.54 -11.75
CA LEU A 447 72.13 53.20 -11.36
C LEU A 447 72.75 52.18 -12.30
N GLU A 448 73.25 51.08 -11.71
CA GLU A 448 73.89 49.99 -12.43
C GLU A 448 73.45 48.65 -11.84
N LEU A 449 73.63 47.58 -12.60
CA LEU A 449 73.57 46.22 -12.05
C LEU A 449 74.98 45.74 -11.70
N THR A 450 75.14 45.04 -10.57
CA THR A 450 76.41 44.40 -10.20
C THR A 450 76.88 43.39 -11.24
N THR A 451 76.02 42.90 -12.10
CA THR A 451 76.29 42.00 -13.22
C THR A 451 76.72 42.73 -14.50
N ALA A 452 76.59 44.08 -14.53
CA ALA A 452 76.92 44.93 -15.67
C ALA A 452 77.47 46.29 -15.19
N VAL A 453 78.56 46.28 -14.45
CA VAL A 453 79.20 47.47 -13.86
C VAL A 453 79.67 48.46 -14.95
N GLY A 454 79.40 49.76 -14.75
CA GLY A 454 79.67 50.83 -15.71
C GLY A 454 78.57 51.03 -16.76
N VAL A 455 77.50 50.23 -16.74
CA VAL A 455 76.35 50.36 -17.65
C VAL A 455 75.18 51.00 -16.90
N ILE A 456 74.76 52.18 -17.39
CA ILE A 456 73.57 52.87 -16.83
C ILE A 456 72.33 52.06 -17.11
N ILE A 457 71.50 51.82 -16.07
CA ILE A 457 70.21 51.20 -16.20
C ILE A 457 69.09 52.22 -16.00
N THR A 458 68.02 52.07 -16.76
CA THR A 458 66.77 52.82 -16.62
C THR A 458 65.62 51.95 -16.14
N ASN A 459 65.82 50.63 -16.18
CA ASN A 459 64.83 49.63 -15.69
C ASN A 459 65.60 48.55 -14.92
N PHE A 460 64.96 47.99 -13.87
CA PHE A 460 65.47 46.86 -13.10
C PHE A 460 64.22 46.16 -12.46
N THR A 461 64.39 44.92 -12.08
CA THR A 461 63.32 44.15 -11.47
C THR A 461 63.41 44.14 -9.94
N GLN A 462 62.26 43.76 -9.27
CA GLN A 462 62.29 43.47 -7.83
C GLN A 462 63.22 42.30 -7.53
N GLU A 463 63.31 41.30 -8.39
CA GLU A 463 64.30 40.22 -8.25
C GLU A 463 65.79 40.76 -8.24
N ASP A 464 66.06 41.79 -9.01
CA ASP A 464 67.42 42.44 -8.97
C ASP A 464 67.69 43.14 -7.63
N VAL A 465 66.62 43.74 -7.05
CA VAL A 465 66.71 44.36 -5.72
C VAL A 465 66.88 43.28 -4.64
N ASP A 466 66.12 42.22 -4.68
CA ASP A 466 66.17 41.11 -3.70
C ASP A 466 67.52 40.41 -3.70
N ASN A 467 68.14 40.27 -4.85
CA ASN A 467 69.45 39.68 -5.01
C ASN A 467 70.58 40.70 -4.82
N SER A 468 70.30 41.95 -4.34
CA SER A 468 71.27 43.01 -4.13
C SER A 468 72.08 43.31 -5.37
N ARG A 469 71.51 43.23 -6.55
CA ARG A 469 72.16 43.48 -7.83
C ARG A 469 72.12 44.96 -8.24
N VAL A 470 71.18 45.75 -7.70
CA VAL A 470 70.98 47.15 -8.05
C VAL A 470 71.91 48.02 -7.16
N ILE A 471 72.76 48.78 -7.80
CA ILE A 471 73.70 49.69 -7.11
C ILE A 471 73.51 51.10 -7.65
N TYR A 472 73.65 52.07 -6.76
CA TYR A 472 73.90 53.45 -7.10
C TYR A 472 75.40 53.73 -7.00
N VAL A 473 76.01 54.32 -8.04
CA VAL A 473 77.41 54.68 -8.11
C VAL A 473 77.47 56.20 -8.14
N HIS A 474 78.10 56.82 -7.09
CA HIS A 474 78.34 58.28 -7.03
C HIS A 474 79.43 58.68 -7.97
N ASP A 475 79.28 59.80 -8.71
CA ASP A 475 80.26 60.27 -9.73
C ASP A 475 81.45 61.01 -9.18
N GLY A 476 81.54 61.28 -7.89
CA GLY A 476 82.61 61.95 -7.22
C GLY A 476 82.51 63.49 -7.21
N SER A 477 81.39 64.10 -7.62
CA SER A 477 81.15 65.52 -7.73
C SER A 477 80.39 66.14 -6.55
#